data_8b52fa10c1201272ec56bc3a72d5414b
#
_entry.id   8b52fa10c1201272ec56bc3a72d5414b
#
_cell.length_a   1.000
_cell.length_b   1.000
_cell.length_c   1.000
_cell.angle_alpha   90.00
_cell.angle_beta   90.00
_cell.angle_gamma   90.00
#
_symmetry.space_group_name_H-M   'P 1'
#
loop_
_entity.id
_entity.type
_entity.pdbx_description
1 polymer ?
#
loop_
_entity_poly.entity_id
_entity_poly.type
_entity_poly.pdbx_seq_one_letter_code
_entity_poly.pdbx_strand_id
1 'polypeptide(L)' 'MKRYFFDLVSGDRSQYDYRGIVYPDPETARQLAELMALDLGIQPDCAWSGWSVDVYDVHGERCFSIPVKEPDLVAA' A
#
# COMPACT_ATOMS: atom_id res chain seq x y z
N MET A 1 16.25 9.18 -9.75
CA MET A 1 15.05 9.10 -8.90
C MET A 1 13.84 8.76 -9.76
N LYS A 2 12.96 7.95 -9.25
CA LYS A 2 11.79 7.46 -9.99
C LYS A 2 10.51 7.77 -9.22
N ARG A 3 9.42 7.98 -9.95
CA ARG A 3 8.11 8.23 -9.35
C ARG A 3 7.37 6.91 -9.20
N TYR A 4 6.77 6.71 -8.04
CA TYR A 4 5.97 5.52 -7.72
C TYR A 4 4.57 5.96 -7.31
N PHE A 5 3.59 5.14 -7.66
CA PHE A 5 2.18 5.39 -7.37
C PHE A 5 1.67 4.32 -6.42
N PHE A 6 1.00 4.74 -5.37
CA PHE A 6 0.54 3.86 -4.29
C PHE A 6 -0.98 3.78 -4.33
N ASP A 7 -1.48 2.76 -4.99
CA ASP A 7 -2.92 2.54 -5.12
C ASP A 7 -3.42 1.67 -3.98
N LEU A 8 -4.64 1.95 -3.52
CA LEU A 8 -5.32 1.10 -2.56
C LEU A 8 -6.36 0.28 -3.30
N VAL A 9 -6.31 -1.03 -3.17
CA VAL A 9 -7.10 -1.96 -3.98
C VAL A 9 -7.77 -3.00 -3.09
N SER A 10 -9.05 -3.28 -3.37
CA SER A 10 -9.81 -4.34 -2.71
C SER A 10 -10.78 -4.95 -3.72
N GLY A 11 -10.44 -6.11 -4.25
CA GLY A 11 -11.31 -6.81 -5.19
C GLY A 11 -11.73 -5.92 -6.36
N ASP A 12 -12.97 -5.45 -6.32
CA ASP A 12 -13.56 -4.60 -7.35
C ASP A 12 -13.47 -3.11 -7.06
N ARG A 13 -12.82 -2.71 -5.95
CA ARG A 13 -12.71 -1.32 -5.52
C ARG A 13 -11.26 -0.86 -5.58
N SER A 14 -11.06 0.38 -6.01
CA SER A 14 -9.71 0.94 -6.12
C SER A 14 -9.72 2.42 -5.81
N GLN A 15 -8.66 2.86 -5.11
CA GLN A 15 -8.36 4.27 -4.93
C GLN A 15 -7.00 4.52 -5.57
N TYR A 16 -6.99 5.26 -6.66
CA TYR A 16 -5.77 5.49 -7.42
C TYR A 16 -5.01 6.69 -6.92
N ASP A 17 -3.69 6.56 -6.88
CA ASP A 17 -2.78 7.66 -6.59
C ASP A 17 -2.39 8.33 -7.92
N TYR A 18 -2.86 9.54 -8.15
CA TYR A 18 -2.57 10.27 -9.37
C TYR A 18 -1.34 11.16 -9.27
N ARG A 19 -0.79 11.34 -8.08
CA ARG A 19 0.38 12.20 -7.86
C ARG A 19 1.68 11.43 -7.82
N GLY A 20 1.68 10.34 -7.09
CA GLY A 20 2.87 9.57 -6.85
C GLY A 20 3.86 10.27 -5.93
N ILE A 21 4.92 9.56 -5.60
CA ILE A 21 6.02 10.06 -4.79
C ILE A 21 7.33 9.66 -5.45
N VAL A 22 8.29 10.56 -5.45
CA VAL A 22 9.61 10.31 -6.05
C VAL A 22 10.54 9.72 -5.00
N TYR A 23 11.11 8.57 -5.30
CA TYR A 23 12.09 7.90 -4.43
C TYR A 23 13.33 7.50 -5.24
N PRO A 24 14.48 7.35 -4.56
CA PRO A 24 15.72 6.98 -5.25
C PRO A 24 15.71 5.54 -5.77
N ASP A 25 14.95 4.65 -5.14
CA ASP A 25 14.97 3.24 -5.49
C ASP A 25 13.65 2.55 -5.13
N PRO A 26 13.39 1.35 -5.70
CA PRO A 26 12.16 0.62 -5.41
C PRO A 26 12.03 0.18 -3.96
N GLU A 27 13.13 -0.11 -3.29
CA GLU A 27 13.12 -0.59 -1.91
C GLU A 27 12.55 0.46 -0.96
N THR A 28 12.89 1.73 -1.16
CA THR A 28 12.32 2.82 -0.36
C THR A 28 10.82 2.92 -0.56
N ALA A 29 10.37 2.76 -1.81
CA ALA A 29 8.94 2.74 -2.11
C ALA A 29 8.24 1.57 -1.42
N ARG A 30 8.86 0.39 -1.42
CA ARG A 30 8.31 -0.79 -0.74
C ARG A 30 8.17 -0.55 0.76
N GLN A 31 9.17 0.05 1.38
CA GLN A 31 9.12 0.38 2.81
C GLN A 31 7.95 1.30 3.15
N LEU A 32 7.70 2.30 2.32
CA LEU A 32 6.54 3.17 2.51
C LEU A 32 5.24 2.39 2.38
N ALA A 33 5.14 1.51 1.38
CA ALA A 33 3.95 0.69 1.19
C ALA A 33 3.68 -0.20 2.40
N GLU A 34 4.72 -0.77 2.99
CA GLU A 34 4.59 -1.56 4.21
C GLU A 34 4.08 -0.74 5.39
N LEU A 35 4.61 0.48 5.55
CA LEU A 35 4.14 1.38 6.60
C LEU A 35 2.68 1.79 6.38
N MET A 36 2.30 2.06 5.14
CA MET A 36 0.91 2.36 4.79
C MET A 36 -0.01 1.19 5.14
N ALA A 37 0.40 -0.03 4.81
CA ALA A 37 -0.38 -1.22 5.09
C ALA A 37 -0.58 -1.43 6.60
N LEU A 38 0.44 -1.18 7.39
CA LEU A 38 0.34 -1.25 8.85
C LEU A 38 -0.60 -0.17 9.39
N ASP A 39 -0.46 1.05 8.90
CA ASP A 39 -1.25 2.18 9.34
C ASP A 39 -2.74 1.98 9.04
N LEU A 40 -3.05 1.47 7.86
CA LEU A 40 -4.42 1.16 7.47
C LEU A 40 -4.99 0.00 8.30
N GLY A 41 -4.13 -0.96 8.65
CA GLY A 41 -4.55 -2.13 9.44
C GLY A 41 -4.99 -1.79 10.86
N ILE A 42 -4.52 -0.68 11.43
CA ILE A 42 -4.88 -0.26 12.78
C ILE A 42 -6.08 0.69 12.81
N GLN A 43 -6.66 1.02 11.65
CA GLN A 43 -7.86 1.85 11.60
C GLN A 43 -9.04 1.14 12.27
N PRO A 44 -9.93 1.89 12.95
CA PRO A 44 -11.05 1.30 13.67
C PRO A 44 -12.00 0.55 12.74
N ASP A 45 -12.68 -0.45 13.29
CA ASP A 45 -13.75 -1.21 12.62
C ASP A 45 -13.26 -2.03 11.43
N CYS A 46 -11.97 -2.33 11.35
CA CYS A 46 -11.39 -3.10 10.25
C CYS A 46 -11.75 -2.51 8.88
N ALA A 47 -11.79 -1.20 8.79
CA ALA A 47 -12.24 -0.47 7.60
C ALA A 47 -11.49 -0.87 6.33
N TRP A 48 -10.22 -1.24 6.47
CA TRP A 48 -9.35 -1.58 5.35
C TRP A 48 -9.00 -3.06 5.29
N SER A 49 -9.76 -3.89 6.01
CA SER A 49 -9.57 -5.34 5.95
C SER A 49 -9.80 -5.85 4.54
N GLY A 50 -8.88 -6.68 4.04
CA GLY A 50 -8.96 -7.21 2.69
C GLY A 50 -8.42 -6.30 1.60
N TRP A 51 -7.98 -5.09 1.95
CA TRP A 51 -7.35 -4.19 1.00
C TRP A 51 -5.84 -4.46 0.88
N SER A 52 -5.26 -3.99 -0.20
CA SER A 52 -3.81 -4.02 -0.40
C SER A 52 -3.29 -2.68 -0.89
N VAL A 53 -2.00 -2.43 -0.65
CA VAL A 53 -1.29 -1.28 -1.21
C VAL A 53 -0.51 -1.81 -2.41
N ASP A 54 -0.90 -1.40 -3.60
CA ASP A 54 -0.24 -1.78 -4.84
C ASP A 54 0.62 -0.62 -5.32
N VAL A 55 1.90 -0.90 -5.57
CA VAL A 55 2.86 0.12 -5.99
C VAL A 55 3.17 -0.06 -7.46
N TYR A 56 2.97 1.00 -8.23
CA TYR A 56 3.22 1.03 -9.67
C TYR A 56 4.31 2.02 -10.03
N ASP A 57 5.04 1.73 -11.09
CA ASP A 57 6.01 2.68 -11.66
C ASP A 57 5.35 3.59 -12.70
N VAL A 58 6.15 4.45 -13.33
CA VAL A 58 5.64 5.41 -14.32
C VAL A 58 5.16 4.74 -15.61
N HIS A 59 5.53 3.48 -15.84
CA HIS A 59 5.10 2.71 -17.00
C HIS A 59 3.81 1.92 -16.74
N GLY A 60 3.25 2.04 -15.53
CA GLY A 60 2.05 1.32 -15.16
C GLY A 60 2.31 -0.13 -14.76
N GLU A 61 3.57 -0.52 -14.54
CA GLU A 61 3.91 -1.86 -14.09
C GLU A 61 3.85 -1.92 -12.57
N ARG A 62 3.20 -2.96 -12.05
CA ARG A 62 3.12 -3.18 -10.62
C ARG A 62 4.44 -3.72 -10.10
N CYS A 63 5.05 -2.96 -9.19
CA CYS A 63 6.31 -3.36 -8.56
C CYS A 63 6.07 -4.22 -7.32
N PHE A 64 5.06 -3.86 -6.53
CA PHE A 64 4.77 -4.52 -5.25
C PHE A 64 3.27 -4.54 -5.01
N SER A 65 2.82 -5.52 -4.24
CA SER A 65 1.47 -5.59 -3.70
C SER A 65 1.58 -6.03 -2.24
N ILE A 66 1.26 -5.12 -1.33
CA ILE A 66 1.39 -5.34 0.11
C ILE A 66 -0.01 -5.39 0.71
N PRO A 67 -0.44 -6.53 1.25
CA PRO A 67 -1.75 -6.61 1.88
C PRO A 67 -1.79 -5.78 3.15
N VAL A 68 -2.94 -5.16 3.42
CA VAL A 68 -3.17 -4.45 4.68
C VAL A 68 -3.08 -5.47 5.80
N LYS A 69 -2.21 -5.18 6.77
CA LYS A 69 -1.95 -6.09 7.89
C LYS A 69 -2.74 -5.62 9.10
N GLU A 70 -3.65 -6.46 9.52
CA GLU A 70 -4.33 -6.22 10.78
C GLU A 70 -3.36 -6.46 11.93
N PRO A 71 -3.43 -5.63 12.99
CA PRO A 71 -2.60 -5.90 14.15
C PRO A 71 -2.95 -7.27 14.69
N ASP A 72 -1.93 -8.06 14.95
CA ASP A 72 -2.12 -9.36 15.57
C ASP A 72 -2.46 -9.13 17.03
N LEU A 73 -3.74 -8.90 17.27
CA LEU A 73 -4.25 -8.81 18.62
C LEU A 73 -4.27 -10.23 19.19
N VAL A 74 -3.09 -10.76 19.47
CA VAL A 74 -3.02 -11.97 20.23
C VAL A 74 -3.55 -11.62 21.61
N ALA A 75 -4.80 -11.91 21.83
CA ALA A 75 -5.31 -12.02 23.16
C ALA A 75 -4.52 -13.14 23.80
N ALA A 76 -3.50 -12.76 24.49
CA ALA A 76 -2.79 -13.73 25.30
C ALA A 76 -3.73 -14.29 26.36
#